data_f82b7e4339535aa4c8eb8808b100d442
#
_entry.id   f82b7e4339535aa4c8eb8808b100d442
#
_cell.length_a   1.000
_cell.length_b   1.000
_cell.length_c   1.000
_cell.angle_alpha   90.00
_cell.angle_beta   90.00
_cell.angle_gamma   90.00
#
_symmetry.space_group_name_H-M   'P 1'
#
loop_
_entity.id
_entity.type
_entity.pdbx_description
1 polymer ?
#
loop_
_entity_poly.entity_id
_entity_poly.type
_entity_poly.pdbx_seq_one_letter_code
_entity_poly.pdbx_strand_id
1 'polypeptide(L)'
;MFTADGKPSDDDPRENGPTLGDERATLVESLRCARLTLEMKCSGLDAEAMARRSVEPSTMSLLGLVRHLAEVERATFRVLMAGQDVPKLFCSDTNRDGDFDGAVPDPQVVAEAWDAWRAEVDFATRFVAEAPSLDITADDPLNLHGSGGGLMSLREALVGSIWEYGRHMGHVDLLRERIDGRIGQ
;
A
#
# COMPACT_ATOMS: atom_id res chain seq x y z
N MET A 1 15.76 9.10 0.50
CA MET A 1 16.36 8.10 1.42
C MET A 1 17.38 8.80 2.30
N PHE A 2 17.41 8.54 3.59
CA PHE A 2 18.51 9.07 4.42
C PHE A 2 19.69 8.10 4.36
N THR A 3 20.89 8.65 4.18
CA THR A 3 22.13 7.89 4.31
C THR A 3 22.34 7.45 5.77
N ALA A 4 23.27 6.53 6.02
CA ALA A 4 23.56 6.03 7.39
C ALA A 4 23.92 7.13 8.39
N ASP A 5 24.35 8.31 7.93
CA ASP A 5 24.64 9.50 8.72
C ASP A 5 23.48 10.50 8.81
N GLY A 6 22.28 10.10 8.39
CA GLY A 6 21.03 10.88 8.53
C GLY A 6 20.88 12.04 7.53
N LYS A 7 21.70 12.10 6.48
CA LYS A 7 21.54 13.11 5.43
C LYS A 7 20.57 12.64 4.35
N PRO A 8 19.82 13.56 3.70
CA PRO A 8 19.06 13.23 2.51
C PRO A 8 19.96 12.58 1.46
N SER A 9 19.52 11.49 0.84
CA SER A 9 20.21 10.90 -0.31
C SER A 9 19.84 11.69 -1.55
N ASP A 10 20.83 12.10 -2.35
CA ASP A 10 20.60 12.75 -3.65
C ASP A 10 19.89 11.83 -4.67
N ASP A 11 19.72 10.54 -4.34
CA ASP A 11 19.06 9.50 -5.16
C ASP A 11 17.73 9.00 -4.56
N ASP A 12 16.97 9.83 -3.86
CA ASP A 12 15.64 9.42 -3.38
C ASP A 12 14.70 9.31 -4.58
N PRO A 13 14.21 8.09 -4.93
CA PRO A 13 13.36 7.89 -6.09
C PRO A 13 12.01 8.60 -5.99
N ARG A 14 11.61 9.06 -4.79
CA ARG A 14 10.39 9.85 -4.58
C ARG A 14 10.52 11.27 -5.11
N GLU A 15 11.74 11.81 -5.15
CA GLU A 15 12.01 13.18 -5.62
C GLU A 15 12.16 13.28 -7.15
N ASN A 16 12.19 12.13 -7.85
CA ASN A 16 12.38 12.08 -9.31
C ASN A 16 11.08 12.22 -10.11
N GLY A 17 9.94 12.38 -9.46
CA GLY A 17 8.64 12.53 -10.11
C GLY A 17 8.32 13.98 -10.52
N PRO A 18 7.27 14.17 -11.32
CA PRO A 18 6.82 15.48 -11.73
C PRO A 18 6.33 16.30 -10.53
N THR A 19 6.86 17.51 -10.36
CA THR A 19 6.44 18.46 -9.31
C THR A 19 5.26 19.32 -9.74
N LEU A 20 5.01 19.41 -11.02
CA LEU A 20 3.89 20.13 -11.63
C LEU A 20 3.20 19.23 -12.66
N GLY A 21 1.89 19.15 -12.61
CA GLY A 21 1.10 18.33 -13.52
C GLY A 21 -0.38 18.66 -13.43
N ASP A 22 -1.15 18.04 -14.30
CA ASP A 22 -2.60 18.03 -14.18
C ASP A 22 -3.04 17.19 -12.97
N GLU A 23 -4.34 17.10 -12.74
CA GLU A 23 -4.92 16.35 -11.64
C GLU A 23 -4.48 14.87 -11.66
N ARG A 24 -4.52 14.21 -12.83
CA ARG A 24 -4.12 12.81 -12.98
C ARG A 24 -2.64 12.62 -12.60
N ALA A 25 -1.76 13.43 -13.17
CA ALA A 25 -0.33 13.36 -12.88
C ALA A 25 -0.05 13.56 -11.38
N THR A 26 -0.76 14.50 -10.74
CA THR A 26 -0.62 14.79 -9.31
C THR A 26 -1.05 13.59 -8.44
N LEU A 27 -2.22 12.99 -8.73
CA LEU A 27 -2.72 11.84 -7.96
C LEU A 27 -1.86 10.59 -8.16
N VAL A 28 -1.47 10.31 -9.40
CA VAL A 28 -0.60 9.17 -9.72
C VAL A 28 0.75 9.30 -9.03
N GLU A 29 1.35 10.50 -9.07
CA GLU A 29 2.63 10.74 -8.42
C GLU A 29 2.53 10.65 -6.89
N SER A 30 1.48 11.18 -6.28
CA SER A 30 1.26 11.07 -4.84
C SER A 30 1.15 9.62 -4.39
N LEU A 31 0.40 8.78 -5.13
CA LEU A 31 0.28 7.36 -4.83
C LEU A 31 1.61 6.61 -5.07
N ARG A 32 2.35 6.96 -6.14
CA ARG A 32 3.68 6.39 -6.39
C ARG A 32 4.64 6.67 -5.23
N CYS A 33 4.70 7.92 -4.75
CA CYS A 33 5.54 8.29 -3.61
C CYS A 33 5.16 7.52 -2.33
N ALA A 34 3.86 7.32 -2.08
CA ALA A 34 3.39 6.56 -0.92
C ALA A 34 3.82 5.08 -0.99
N ARG A 35 3.72 4.45 -2.17
CA ARG A 35 4.18 3.08 -2.42
C ARG A 35 5.69 2.92 -2.24
N LEU A 36 6.49 3.84 -2.77
CA LEU A 36 7.95 3.87 -2.58
C LEU A 36 8.33 4.07 -1.11
N THR A 37 7.55 4.86 -0.37
CA THR A 37 7.77 5.06 1.06
C THR A 37 7.60 3.73 1.82
N LEU A 38 6.59 2.92 1.49
CA LEU A 38 6.42 1.59 2.08
C LEU A 38 7.65 0.71 1.85
N GLU A 39 8.13 0.61 0.59
CA GLU A 39 9.33 -0.19 0.27
C GLU A 39 10.56 0.29 1.03
N MET A 40 10.78 1.60 1.06
CA MET A 40 11.90 2.21 1.78
C MET A 40 11.85 1.92 3.28
N LYS A 41 10.68 2.04 3.89
CA LYS A 41 10.49 1.82 5.33
C LYS A 41 10.65 0.34 5.73
N CYS A 42 10.41 -0.58 4.83
CA CYS A 42 10.61 -2.01 5.05
C CYS A 42 12.00 -2.51 4.63
N SER A 43 12.80 -1.66 3.97
CA SER A 43 14.10 -2.06 3.42
C SER A 43 15.12 -2.48 4.51
N GLY A 44 15.93 -3.50 4.19
CA GLY A 44 17.04 -3.95 5.04
C GLY A 44 16.60 -4.74 6.28
N LEU A 45 15.34 -5.12 6.40
CA LEU A 45 14.81 -5.97 7.48
C LEU A 45 14.75 -7.43 7.02
N ASP A 46 15.07 -8.34 7.93
CA ASP A 46 14.85 -9.77 7.76
C ASP A 46 13.41 -10.18 8.06
N ALA A 47 13.07 -11.45 7.85
CA ALA A 47 11.73 -11.97 8.04
C ALA A 47 11.24 -11.84 9.49
N GLU A 48 12.15 -12.03 10.47
CA GLU A 48 11.83 -11.89 11.91
C GLU A 48 11.45 -10.45 12.24
N ALA A 49 12.22 -9.47 11.76
CA ALA A 49 11.95 -8.05 11.96
C ALA A 49 10.67 -7.61 11.23
N MET A 50 10.44 -8.08 10.00
CA MET A 50 9.24 -7.78 9.23
C MET A 50 7.96 -8.31 9.89
N ALA A 51 7.99 -9.49 10.50
CA ALA A 51 6.83 -10.10 11.14
C ALA A 51 6.61 -9.65 12.59
N ARG A 52 7.58 -8.89 13.18
CA ARG A 52 7.51 -8.47 14.58
C ARG A 52 6.36 -7.54 14.87
N ARG A 53 5.50 -7.90 15.83
CA ARG A 53 4.46 -7.05 16.43
C ARG A 53 5.09 -6.16 17.49
N SER A 54 5.72 -5.06 17.05
CA SER A 54 6.62 -4.26 17.89
C SER A 54 5.93 -3.19 18.74
N VAL A 55 4.63 -2.94 18.53
CA VAL A 55 3.83 -1.92 19.22
C VAL A 55 2.65 -2.58 19.93
N GLU A 56 2.85 -3.02 21.17
CA GLU A 56 1.79 -3.62 22.00
C GLU A 56 0.70 -2.59 22.38
N PRO A 57 -0.57 -3.01 22.46
CA PRO A 57 -1.14 -4.35 22.19
C PRO A 57 -1.55 -4.58 20.74
N SER A 58 -1.06 -3.79 19.80
CA SER A 58 -1.39 -3.92 18.37
C SER A 58 -0.93 -5.26 17.80
N THR A 59 -1.76 -5.85 16.94
CA THR A 59 -1.41 -7.05 16.17
C THR A 59 -0.71 -6.72 14.85
N MET A 60 -0.53 -5.44 14.52
CA MET A 60 0.12 -5.01 13.30
C MET A 60 1.62 -5.34 13.30
N SER A 61 2.11 -5.74 12.12
CA SER A 61 3.52 -5.86 11.78
C SER A 61 3.77 -5.23 10.41
N LEU A 62 5.02 -4.95 10.07
CA LEU A 62 5.36 -4.44 8.74
C LEU A 62 4.95 -5.41 7.64
N LEU A 63 5.19 -6.71 7.83
CA LEU A 63 4.76 -7.76 6.90
C LEU A 63 3.24 -7.80 6.75
N GLY A 64 2.50 -7.70 7.86
CA GLY A 64 1.04 -7.62 7.83
C GLY A 64 0.54 -6.42 7.03
N LEU A 65 1.19 -5.26 7.15
CA LEU A 65 0.85 -4.06 6.39
C LEU A 65 1.15 -4.19 4.89
N VAL A 66 2.24 -4.86 4.49
CA VAL A 66 2.50 -5.17 3.06
C VAL A 66 1.39 -6.06 2.50
N ARG A 67 0.99 -7.11 3.23
CA ARG A 67 -0.10 -8.02 2.84
C ARG A 67 -1.45 -7.28 2.77
N HIS A 68 -1.74 -6.45 3.76
CA HIS A 68 -2.94 -5.63 3.81
C HIS A 68 -3.03 -4.67 2.62
N LEU A 69 -1.96 -3.92 2.33
CA LEU A 69 -1.93 -2.99 1.21
C LEU A 69 -2.00 -3.70 -0.15
N ALA A 70 -1.52 -4.94 -0.27
CA ALA A 70 -1.77 -5.76 -1.47
C ALA A 70 -3.27 -6.09 -1.65
N GLU A 71 -3.97 -6.43 -0.55
CA GLU A 71 -5.44 -6.62 -0.58
C GLU A 71 -6.19 -5.34 -0.95
N VAL A 72 -5.76 -4.19 -0.42
CA VAL A 72 -6.35 -2.87 -0.73
C VAL A 72 -6.19 -2.54 -2.21
N GLU A 73 -4.98 -2.69 -2.77
CA GLU A 73 -4.73 -2.48 -4.21
C GLU A 73 -5.61 -3.38 -5.08
N ARG A 74 -5.69 -4.68 -4.75
CA ARG A 74 -6.55 -5.64 -5.44
C ARG A 74 -8.02 -5.26 -5.37
N ALA A 75 -8.52 -5.00 -4.16
CA ALA A 75 -9.92 -4.67 -3.95
C ALA A 75 -10.32 -3.40 -4.71
N THR A 76 -9.46 -2.37 -4.67
CA THR A 76 -9.75 -1.07 -5.28
C THR A 76 -9.66 -1.12 -6.80
N PHE A 77 -8.54 -1.56 -7.35
CA PHE A 77 -8.31 -1.41 -8.80
C PHE A 77 -8.74 -2.62 -9.61
N ARG A 78 -8.49 -3.84 -9.10
CA ARG A 78 -8.82 -5.04 -9.86
C ARG A 78 -10.28 -5.45 -9.70
N VAL A 79 -10.78 -5.51 -8.45
CA VAL A 79 -12.14 -5.94 -8.19
C VAL A 79 -13.13 -4.82 -8.46
N LEU A 80 -12.98 -3.67 -7.77
CA LEU A 80 -13.93 -2.59 -7.87
C LEU A 80 -13.86 -1.89 -9.23
N MET A 81 -12.73 -1.27 -9.57
CA MET A 81 -12.65 -0.42 -10.76
C MET A 81 -12.62 -1.19 -12.07
N ALA A 82 -11.95 -2.35 -12.13
CA ALA A 82 -11.88 -3.17 -13.34
C ALA A 82 -12.97 -4.25 -13.42
N GLY A 83 -13.78 -4.44 -12.37
CA GLY A 83 -14.89 -5.39 -12.33
C GLY A 83 -14.47 -6.86 -12.44
N GLN A 84 -13.22 -7.19 -12.06
CA GLN A 84 -12.72 -8.56 -12.12
C GLN A 84 -13.18 -9.38 -10.93
N ASP A 85 -13.72 -10.57 -11.20
CA ASP A 85 -14.05 -11.55 -10.16
C ASP A 85 -12.80 -12.40 -9.85
N VAL A 86 -12.05 -11.97 -8.86
CA VAL A 86 -10.82 -12.64 -8.41
C VAL A 86 -10.85 -12.85 -6.90
N PRO A 87 -10.27 -13.95 -6.39
CA PRO A 87 -10.23 -14.22 -4.95
C PRO A 87 -9.37 -13.19 -4.22
N LYS A 88 -9.65 -13.02 -2.92
CA LYS A 88 -8.76 -12.32 -1.99
C LYS A 88 -7.39 -12.99 -1.96
N LEU A 89 -6.34 -12.23 -1.62
CA LEU A 89 -4.96 -12.74 -1.55
C LEU A 89 -4.70 -13.51 -0.24
N PHE A 90 -4.97 -12.87 0.87
CA PHE A 90 -4.59 -13.33 2.21
C PHE A 90 -5.78 -13.45 3.16
N CYS A 91 -6.82 -12.68 2.91
CA CYS A 91 -8.06 -12.70 3.68
C CYS A 91 -9.05 -13.73 3.12
N SER A 92 -10.03 -14.13 3.94
CA SER A 92 -11.15 -14.97 3.52
C SER A 92 -12.41 -14.59 4.29
N ASP A 93 -13.55 -15.19 3.95
CA ASP A 93 -14.80 -14.94 4.67
C ASP A 93 -14.79 -15.51 6.09
N THR A 94 -13.94 -16.51 6.33
CA THR A 94 -13.73 -17.12 7.66
C THR A 94 -12.54 -16.54 8.44
N ASN A 95 -11.64 -15.83 7.76
CA ASN A 95 -10.52 -15.11 8.38
C ASN A 95 -10.35 -13.74 7.69
N ARG A 96 -11.00 -12.73 8.25
CA ARG A 96 -10.99 -11.36 7.71
C ARG A 96 -9.67 -10.64 7.93
N ASP A 97 -8.94 -11.03 8.97
CA ASP A 97 -7.64 -10.46 9.36
C ASP A 97 -6.46 -11.36 8.93
N GLY A 98 -6.69 -12.23 7.94
CA GLY A 98 -5.68 -13.19 7.43
C GLY A 98 -4.44 -12.53 6.85
N ASP A 99 -4.53 -11.28 6.43
CA ASP A 99 -3.40 -10.43 6.04
C ASP A 99 -2.44 -10.20 7.23
N PHE A 100 -2.96 -9.90 8.43
CA PHE A 100 -2.16 -9.72 9.65
C PHE A 100 -1.85 -11.05 10.36
N ASP A 101 -2.82 -11.94 10.47
CA ASP A 101 -2.64 -13.22 11.20
C ASP A 101 -1.66 -14.15 10.51
N GLY A 102 -1.61 -14.12 9.18
CA GLY A 102 -0.66 -14.91 8.39
C GLY A 102 0.73 -14.27 8.23
N ALA A 103 1.00 -13.14 8.87
CA ALA A 103 2.30 -12.46 8.81
C ALA A 103 3.31 -13.14 9.76
N VAL A 104 3.84 -14.29 9.35
CA VAL A 104 4.80 -15.10 10.14
C VAL A 104 6.25 -14.84 9.70
N PRO A 105 7.25 -15.07 10.57
CA PRO A 105 8.67 -14.79 10.31
C PRO A 105 9.31 -15.86 9.38
N ASP A 106 8.78 -15.99 8.18
CA ASP A 106 9.26 -16.88 7.13
C ASP A 106 9.68 -16.08 5.91
N PRO A 107 10.93 -16.22 5.41
CA PRO A 107 11.40 -15.54 4.23
C PRO A 107 10.53 -15.78 2.97
N GLN A 108 9.90 -16.96 2.86
CA GLN A 108 9.00 -17.26 1.76
C GLN A 108 7.71 -16.45 1.87
N VAL A 109 7.13 -16.32 3.07
CA VAL A 109 5.92 -15.51 3.31
C VAL A 109 6.21 -14.02 3.04
N VAL A 110 7.41 -13.54 3.38
CA VAL A 110 7.85 -12.17 3.05
C VAL A 110 7.95 -11.99 1.54
N ALA A 111 8.56 -12.92 0.82
CA ALA A 111 8.69 -12.87 -0.63
C ALA A 111 7.31 -12.88 -1.32
N GLU A 112 6.41 -13.80 -0.93
CA GLU A 112 5.04 -13.90 -1.44
C GLU A 112 4.24 -12.61 -1.21
N ALA A 113 4.39 -11.97 -0.06
CA ALA A 113 3.73 -10.71 0.24
C ALA A 113 4.19 -9.58 -0.69
N TRP A 114 5.49 -9.44 -0.90
CA TRP A 114 6.05 -8.45 -1.81
C TRP A 114 5.70 -8.70 -3.27
N ASP A 115 5.72 -9.95 -3.71
CA ASP A 115 5.37 -10.32 -5.08
C ASP A 115 3.89 -10.03 -5.35
N ALA A 116 3.02 -10.38 -4.41
CA ALA A 116 1.60 -10.07 -4.49
C ALA A 116 1.36 -8.55 -4.54
N TRP A 117 1.97 -7.78 -3.63
CA TRP A 117 1.83 -6.33 -3.60
C TRP A 117 2.31 -5.69 -4.89
N ARG A 118 3.49 -6.07 -5.42
CA ARG A 118 4.01 -5.55 -6.68
C ARG A 118 3.11 -5.87 -7.86
N ALA A 119 2.58 -7.08 -7.91
CA ALA A 119 1.66 -7.49 -8.98
C ALA A 119 0.39 -6.64 -9.00
N GLU A 120 -0.16 -6.29 -7.84
CA GLU A 120 -1.35 -5.44 -7.76
C GLU A 120 -1.02 -3.97 -8.04
N VAL A 121 0.12 -3.46 -7.59
CA VAL A 121 0.62 -2.11 -7.93
C VAL A 121 0.84 -1.97 -9.44
N ASP A 122 1.43 -2.97 -10.08
CA ASP A 122 1.63 -2.98 -11.53
C ASP A 122 0.31 -3.01 -12.29
N PHE A 123 -0.66 -3.79 -11.80
CA PHE A 123 -2.00 -3.80 -12.38
C PHE A 123 -2.66 -2.43 -12.25
N ALA A 124 -2.69 -1.86 -11.05
CA ALA A 124 -3.29 -0.56 -10.79
C ALA A 124 -2.65 0.54 -11.64
N THR A 125 -1.33 0.53 -11.77
CA THR A 125 -0.58 1.51 -12.56
C THR A 125 -0.98 1.45 -14.04
N ARG A 126 -1.05 0.26 -14.63
CA ARG A 126 -1.51 0.09 -16.03
C ARG A 126 -2.96 0.49 -16.19
N PHE A 127 -3.85 0.03 -15.31
CA PHE A 127 -5.27 0.35 -15.34
C PHE A 127 -5.50 1.87 -15.34
N VAL A 128 -4.84 2.59 -14.41
CA VAL A 128 -4.94 4.05 -14.31
C VAL A 128 -4.38 4.75 -15.55
N ALA A 129 -3.27 4.25 -16.11
CA ALA A 129 -2.66 4.82 -17.31
C ALA A 129 -3.56 4.66 -18.55
N GLU A 130 -4.27 3.53 -18.67
CA GLU A 130 -5.15 3.21 -19.81
C GLU A 130 -6.56 3.79 -19.66
N ALA A 131 -6.96 4.21 -18.46
CA ALA A 131 -8.29 4.76 -18.20
C ALA A 131 -8.52 6.06 -18.99
N PRO A 132 -9.63 6.19 -19.72
CA PRO A 132 -9.90 7.36 -20.57
C PRO A 132 -10.11 8.66 -19.78
N SER A 133 -10.60 8.55 -18.54
CA SER A 133 -10.88 9.69 -17.65
C SER A 133 -10.79 9.24 -16.18
N LEU A 134 -10.56 10.19 -15.29
CA LEU A 134 -10.72 9.99 -13.85
C LEU A 134 -12.18 9.92 -13.41
N ASP A 135 -13.11 10.25 -14.31
CA ASP A 135 -14.56 10.25 -14.07
C ASP A 135 -15.23 8.91 -14.40
N ILE A 136 -14.49 7.90 -14.88
CA ILE A 136 -15.04 6.56 -14.99
C ILE A 136 -15.47 6.08 -13.61
N THR A 137 -16.62 5.38 -13.53
CA THR A 137 -17.21 4.94 -12.27
C THR A 137 -17.41 3.45 -12.23
N ALA A 138 -17.43 2.90 -11.03
CA ALA A 138 -17.82 1.54 -10.72
C ALA A 138 -18.79 1.54 -9.53
N ASP A 139 -19.63 0.50 -9.44
CA ASP A 139 -20.47 0.29 -8.26
C ASP A 139 -19.62 -0.12 -7.06
N ASP A 140 -19.74 0.61 -5.94
CA ASP A 140 -19.06 0.32 -4.67
C ASP A 140 -20.05 -0.15 -3.60
N PRO A 141 -20.58 -1.38 -3.71
CA PRO A 141 -21.56 -1.89 -2.75
C PRO A 141 -20.97 -2.13 -1.35
N LEU A 142 -19.63 -2.22 -1.25
CA LEU A 142 -18.92 -2.48 -0.01
C LEU A 142 -18.48 -1.19 0.68
N ASN A 143 -18.67 -0.04 0.05
CA ASN A 143 -18.23 1.26 0.57
C ASN A 143 -16.75 1.25 0.99
N LEU A 144 -15.87 0.72 0.15
CA LEU A 144 -14.46 0.46 0.45
C LEU A 144 -13.69 1.69 0.92
N HIS A 145 -14.06 2.86 0.42
CA HIS A 145 -13.40 4.12 0.75
C HIS A 145 -14.32 5.17 1.41
N GLY A 146 -15.42 4.74 1.98
CA GLY A 146 -16.31 5.63 2.73
C GLY A 146 -17.13 6.59 1.86
N SER A 147 -17.36 6.25 0.57
CA SER A 147 -18.16 7.02 -0.38
C SER A 147 -19.65 7.09 -0.04
N GLY A 148 -20.10 6.40 1.00
CA GLY A 148 -21.49 6.31 1.42
C GLY A 148 -22.27 5.21 0.70
N GLY A 149 -21.59 4.37 -0.08
CA GLY A 149 -22.17 3.37 -0.98
C GLY A 149 -22.68 4.02 -2.28
N GLY A 150 -22.70 3.26 -3.36
CA GLY A 150 -23.14 3.72 -4.67
C GLY A 150 -22.02 3.71 -5.70
N LEU A 151 -21.90 4.76 -6.49
CA LEU A 151 -20.85 4.87 -7.52
C LEU A 151 -19.59 5.49 -6.93
N MET A 152 -18.45 4.87 -7.23
CA MET A 152 -17.11 5.42 -6.97
C MET A 152 -16.44 5.78 -8.28
N SER A 153 -15.87 6.97 -8.39
CA SER A 153 -15.04 7.36 -9.51
C SER A 153 -13.59 6.90 -9.35
N LEU A 154 -12.86 6.79 -10.49
CA LEU A 154 -11.40 6.49 -10.42
C LEU A 154 -10.64 7.58 -9.64
N ARG A 155 -11.10 8.83 -9.70
CA ARG A 155 -10.56 9.93 -8.88
C ARG A 155 -10.67 9.61 -7.39
N GLU A 156 -11.85 9.22 -6.93
CA GLU A 156 -12.08 8.85 -5.52
C GLU A 156 -11.29 7.60 -5.12
N ALA A 157 -11.18 6.61 -6.00
CA ALA A 157 -10.35 5.43 -5.78
C ALA A 157 -8.88 5.80 -5.56
N LEU A 158 -8.32 6.72 -6.36
CA LEU A 158 -6.95 7.21 -6.19
C LEU A 158 -6.78 8.00 -4.88
N VAL A 159 -7.70 8.91 -4.58
CA VAL A 159 -7.68 9.70 -3.33
C VAL A 159 -7.78 8.78 -2.11
N GLY A 160 -8.70 7.81 -2.15
CA GLY A 160 -8.89 6.83 -1.09
C GLY A 160 -7.63 5.97 -0.87
N SER A 161 -7.00 5.53 -1.96
CA SER A 161 -5.73 4.78 -1.88
C SER A 161 -4.61 5.63 -1.28
N ILE A 162 -4.44 6.87 -1.69
CA ILE A 162 -3.45 7.80 -1.12
C ILE A 162 -3.70 7.99 0.38
N TRP A 163 -4.96 8.18 0.78
CA TRP A 163 -5.33 8.32 2.18
C TRP A 163 -5.04 7.05 3.00
N GLU A 164 -5.33 5.86 2.45
CA GLU A 164 -5.08 4.58 3.11
C GLU A 164 -3.59 4.32 3.29
N TYR A 165 -2.78 4.57 2.25
CA TYR A 165 -1.33 4.54 2.40
C TYR A 165 -0.84 5.55 3.44
N GLY A 166 -1.30 6.80 3.38
CA GLY A 166 -0.90 7.84 4.34
C GLY A 166 -1.20 7.45 5.78
N ARG A 167 -2.39 6.88 6.04
CA ARG A 167 -2.77 6.34 7.34
C ARG A 167 -1.82 5.24 7.80
N HIS A 168 -1.52 4.29 6.92
CA HIS A 168 -0.65 3.16 7.26
C HIS A 168 0.83 3.53 7.33
N MET A 169 1.29 4.57 6.65
CA MET A 169 2.67 5.05 6.80
C MET A 169 2.96 5.54 8.22
N GLY A 170 1.99 6.15 8.90
CA GLY A 170 2.12 6.47 10.32
C GLY A 170 2.28 5.23 11.22
N HIS A 171 1.59 4.13 10.91
CA HIS A 171 1.78 2.85 11.60
C HIS A 171 3.16 2.25 11.30
N VAL A 172 3.57 2.28 10.03
CA VAL A 172 4.88 1.80 9.58
C VAL A 172 6.02 2.53 10.28
N ASP A 173 5.92 3.85 10.45
CA ASP A 173 6.91 4.65 11.16
C ASP A 173 7.09 4.19 12.60
N LEU A 174 6.00 4.04 13.36
CA LEU A 174 6.05 3.57 14.75
C LEU A 174 6.58 2.15 14.87
N LEU A 175 6.14 1.24 13.98
CA LEU A 175 6.62 -0.14 13.96
C LEU A 175 8.12 -0.19 13.67
N ARG A 176 8.61 0.57 12.67
CA ARG A 176 10.02 0.63 12.29
C ARG A 176 10.89 1.17 13.41
N GLU A 177 10.47 2.29 14.02
CA GLU A 177 11.20 2.88 15.14
C GLU A 177 11.36 1.89 16.31
N ARG A 178 10.32 1.11 16.60
CA ARG A 178 10.35 0.08 17.66
C ARG A 178 11.18 -1.15 17.30
N ILE A 179 11.42 -1.43 16.03
CA ILE A 179 12.21 -2.58 15.56
C ILE A 179 13.70 -2.29 15.66
N ASP A 180 14.16 -1.17 15.10
CA ASP A 180 15.59 -0.86 14.96
C ASP A 180 15.97 0.59 15.30
N GLY A 181 15.04 1.39 15.82
CA GLY A 181 15.27 2.78 16.21
C GLY A 181 15.34 3.76 15.03
N ARG A 182 15.06 3.32 13.80
CA ARG A 182 15.09 4.18 12.63
C ARG A 182 13.87 5.10 12.61
N ILE A 183 14.11 6.40 12.71
CA ILE A 183 13.11 7.46 12.66
C ILE A 183 13.23 8.26 11.36
N GLY A 184 12.18 9.00 11.02
CA GLY A 184 12.17 9.91 9.86
C GLY A 184 11.73 9.22 8.56
N GLN A 185 11.66 10.05 7.53
CA GLN A 185 11.21 9.67 6.18
C GLN A 185 12.35 9.14 5.33
#